data_12a282d4616ce8dc95a032322b3df750
#
_entry.id   12a282d4616ce8dc95a032322b3df750
#
_cell.length_a   1.000
_cell.length_b   1.000
_cell.length_c   1.000
_cell.angle_alpha   90.00
_cell.angle_beta   90.00
_cell.angle_gamma   90.00
#
_symmetry.space_group_name_H-M   'P 1'
#
loop_
_entity.id
_entity.type
_entity.pdbx_description
1 polymer ?
#
loop_
_entity_poly.entity_id
_entity_poly.type
_entity_poly.pdbx_seq_one_letter_code
_entity_poly.pdbx_strand_id
1 'polypeptide(L)'
;NGPVPTLAESYDAKSYHTIANNIYPKEEDIVFEMTEFEKVLKKYDVEVFRPKIIKDYNQVFARDVAFVIEDKMIISNIIPDRADEQEAYRHIIDKVSWRNVINLPETAHIEGGDVMVWNGFLFIGTSYSPDYRNLKTARTNEYAIEILKEYFPKKRIIDLDLKKNDTKPYEGILHLDCTFNIVGEDKCIIYKNGFVDELDYQLLLDIFGKENCFEVNDQEMFEMNPNIFSIAPDVVVSDKAFTRLNSHLRDEWGITVEEIPYLSLIHI
;
A
#
# COMPACT_ATOMS: atom_id res chain seq x y z
N ASN A 1 5.01 7.62 17.09
CA ASN A 1 5.65 6.35 16.81
C ASN A 1 5.94 5.61 18.11
N GLY A 2 5.90 4.28 18.08
CA GLY A 2 6.22 3.44 19.21
C GLY A 2 7.74 3.21 19.40
N PRO A 3 8.14 2.46 20.42
CA PRO A 3 9.52 2.01 20.56
C PRO A 3 9.92 1.12 19.37
N VAL A 4 11.23 1.01 19.13
CA VAL A 4 11.74 0.07 18.10
C VAL A 4 11.28 -1.34 18.48
N PRO A 5 10.54 -2.04 17.61
CA PRO A 5 10.07 -3.39 17.92
C PRO A 5 11.22 -4.39 17.97
N THR A 6 10.99 -5.52 18.62
CA THR A 6 11.90 -6.67 18.55
C THR A 6 11.74 -7.40 17.20
N LEU A 7 12.69 -8.27 16.85
CA LEU A 7 12.57 -9.09 15.63
C LEU A 7 11.30 -9.95 15.59
N ALA A 8 10.83 -10.41 16.76
CA ALA A 8 9.59 -11.21 16.86
C ALA A 8 8.32 -10.38 16.65
N GLU A 9 8.40 -9.07 16.86
CA GLU A 9 7.30 -8.11 16.71
C GLU A 9 7.31 -7.43 15.34
N SER A 10 8.26 -7.76 14.47
CA SER A 10 8.26 -7.22 13.10
C SER A 10 6.99 -7.62 12.34
N TYR A 11 6.46 -6.71 11.55
CA TYR A 11 5.20 -6.90 10.81
C TYR A 11 5.42 -7.42 9.39
N ASP A 12 6.62 -7.25 8.85
CA ASP A 12 7.00 -7.63 7.49
C ASP A 12 8.51 -7.84 7.35
N ALA A 13 8.93 -8.29 6.16
CA ALA A 13 10.32 -8.60 5.88
C ALA A 13 11.26 -7.38 5.92
N LYS A 14 10.76 -6.16 5.67
CA LYS A 14 11.56 -4.94 5.71
C LYS A 14 11.80 -4.48 7.13
N SER A 15 10.75 -4.37 7.93
CA SER A 15 10.88 -4.08 9.36
C SER A 15 11.79 -5.11 10.05
N TYR A 16 11.66 -6.40 9.70
CA TYR A 16 12.61 -7.42 10.17
C TYR A 16 14.05 -7.08 9.80
N HIS A 17 14.31 -6.72 8.55
CA HIS A 17 15.64 -6.37 8.06
C HIS A 17 16.20 -5.11 8.74
N THR A 18 15.41 -4.04 8.87
CA THR A 18 15.83 -2.78 9.49
C THR A 18 16.14 -2.93 10.97
N ILE A 19 15.33 -3.72 11.69
CA ILE A 19 15.58 -4.05 13.11
C ILE A 19 16.86 -4.88 13.25
N ALA A 20 17.02 -5.94 12.44
CA ALA A 20 18.18 -6.83 12.48
C ALA A 20 19.50 -6.09 12.22
N ASN A 21 19.49 -5.05 11.40
CA ASN A 21 20.67 -4.24 11.03
C ASN A 21 20.81 -2.95 11.86
N ASN A 22 19.95 -2.71 12.86
CA ASN A 22 19.94 -1.49 13.68
C ASN A 22 19.80 -0.19 12.88
N ILE A 23 19.01 -0.23 11.80
CA ILE A 23 18.71 0.92 10.92
C ILE A 23 17.21 1.27 10.92
N TYR A 24 16.48 0.80 11.93
CA TYR A 24 15.06 1.14 12.06
C TYR A 24 14.89 2.66 12.21
N PRO A 25 13.93 3.28 11.50
CA PRO A 25 13.78 4.73 11.47
C PRO A 25 13.49 5.34 12.83
N LYS A 26 14.01 6.57 13.06
CA LYS A 26 13.75 7.33 14.28
C LYS A 26 12.44 8.09 14.16
N GLU A 27 11.79 8.33 15.30
CA GLU A 27 10.55 9.09 15.36
C GLU A 27 10.66 10.48 14.73
N GLU A 28 11.78 11.16 14.95
CA GLU A 28 12.01 12.51 14.40
C GLU A 28 12.04 12.53 12.87
N ASP A 29 12.61 11.49 12.22
CA ASP A 29 12.64 11.35 10.77
C ASP A 29 11.23 11.10 10.23
N ILE A 30 10.48 10.21 10.87
CA ILE A 30 9.09 9.89 10.51
C ILE A 30 8.18 11.13 10.61
N VAL A 31 8.27 11.89 11.73
CA VAL A 31 7.49 13.11 11.93
C VAL A 31 7.83 14.16 10.87
N PHE A 32 9.12 14.30 10.52
CA PHE A 32 9.56 15.20 9.47
C PHE A 32 8.97 14.81 8.11
N GLU A 33 9.10 13.56 7.72
CA GLU A 33 8.61 13.04 6.44
C GLU A 33 7.08 13.14 6.32
N MET A 34 6.34 12.77 7.37
CA MET A 34 4.88 12.96 7.41
C MET A 34 4.48 14.43 7.28
N THR A 35 5.29 15.35 7.83
CA THR A 35 5.03 16.78 7.73
C THR A 35 5.25 17.29 6.29
N GLU A 36 6.31 16.82 5.64
CA GLU A 36 6.55 17.16 4.22
C GLU A 36 5.44 16.61 3.32
N PHE A 37 5.00 15.38 3.55
CA PHE A 37 3.88 14.80 2.81
C PHE A 37 2.59 15.60 3.00
N GLU A 38 2.24 15.97 4.24
CA GLU A 38 1.08 16.81 4.52
C GLU A 38 1.15 18.18 3.84
N LYS A 39 2.33 18.81 3.77
CA LYS A 39 2.51 20.08 3.05
C LYS A 39 2.17 19.95 1.57
N VAL A 40 2.61 18.86 0.93
CA VAL A 40 2.27 18.60 -0.47
C VAL A 40 0.77 18.40 -0.64
N LEU A 41 0.12 17.58 0.19
CA LEU A 41 -1.33 17.39 0.12
C LEU A 41 -2.08 18.72 0.24
N LYS A 42 -1.69 19.58 1.18
CA LYS A 42 -2.28 20.93 1.35
C LYS A 42 -2.02 21.87 0.16
N LYS A 43 -0.89 21.74 -0.52
CA LYS A 43 -0.58 22.51 -1.75
C LYS A 43 -1.60 22.24 -2.86
N TYR A 44 -2.17 21.03 -2.87
CA TYR A 44 -3.20 20.60 -3.83
C TYR A 44 -4.62 20.60 -3.24
N ASP A 45 -4.86 21.40 -2.19
CA ASP A 45 -6.16 21.59 -1.55
C ASP A 45 -6.79 20.31 -0.99
N VAL A 46 -5.95 19.30 -0.65
CA VAL A 46 -6.41 18.07 -0.02
C VAL A 46 -6.60 18.30 1.48
N GLU A 47 -7.81 18.05 1.97
CA GLU A 47 -8.10 18.09 3.41
C GLU A 47 -7.52 16.85 4.10
N VAL A 48 -6.66 17.08 5.11
CA VAL A 48 -5.97 16.00 5.83
C VAL A 48 -6.58 15.80 7.21
N PHE A 49 -7.07 14.61 7.47
CA PHE A 49 -7.53 14.18 8.79
C PHE A 49 -6.47 13.32 9.46
N ARG A 50 -6.20 13.59 10.73
CA ARG A 50 -5.25 12.81 11.52
C ARG A 50 -5.98 11.89 12.49
N PRO A 51 -5.51 10.64 12.71
CA PRO A 51 -6.03 9.76 13.75
C PRO A 51 -5.73 10.33 15.14
N LYS A 52 -6.43 9.82 16.16
CA LYS A 52 -6.03 10.06 17.56
C LYS A 52 -4.71 9.35 17.82
N ILE A 53 -3.82 10.00 18.58
CA ILE A 53 -2.53 9.42 18.94
C ILE A 53 -2.75 8.32 19.99
N ILE A 54 -2.29 7.12 19.68
CA ILE A 54 -2.14 6.02 20.65
C ILE A 54 -0.68 6.04 21.09
N LYS A 55 -0.45 6.17 22.40
CA LYS A 55 0.90 6.24 22.94
C LYS A 55 1.66 4.93 22.66
N ASP A 56 2.91 5.07 22.27
CA ASP A 56 3.83 3.94 22.00
C ASP A 56 3.34 2.97 20.90
N TYR A 57 2.56 3.50 19.93
CA TYR A 57 1.98 2.73 18.84
C TYR A 57 2.36 3.31 17.48
N ASN A 58 2.70 2.45 16.53
CA ASN A 58 2.95 2.86 15.16
C ASN A 58 1.62 3.07 14.42
N GLN A 59 1.39 4.26 13.87
CA GLN A 59 0.13 4.63 13.19
C GLN A 59 0.38 5.29 11.84
N VAL A 60 1.42 4.85 11.13
CA VAL A 60 1.85 5.50 9.88
C VAL A 60 0.98 5.09 8.70
N PHE A 61 0.56 3.83 8.63
CA PHE A 61 -0.08 3.24 7.45
C PHE A 61 -1.60 3.36 7.49
N ALA A 62 -2.10 4.58 7.32
CA ALA A 62 -3.54 4.88 7.32
C ALA A 62 -4.34 4.09 6.29
N ARG A 63 -3.74 3.80 5.12
CA ARG A 63 -4.36 3.08 4.02
C ARG A 63 -4.78 1.67 4.40
N ASP A 64 -4.03 1.00 5.28
CA ASP A 64 -4.32 -0.36 5.70
C ASP A 64 -5.53 -0.46 6.61
N VAL A 65 -5.81 0.61 7.38
CA VAL A 65 -6.91 0.65 8.36
C VAL A 65 -8.28 0.75 7.69
N ALA A 66 -8.37 1.54 6.63
CA ALA A 66 -9.57 1.71 5.83
C ALA A 66 -9.21 2.21 4.44
N PHE A 67 -10.00 1.81 3.45
CA PHE A 67 -9.84 2.24 2.06
C PHE A 67 -11.18 2.54 1.41
N VAL A 68 -11.16 3.21 0.27
CA VAL A 68 -12.38 3.64 -0.43
C VAL A 68 -12.44 3.02 -1.82
N ILE A 69 -13.60 2.44 -2.14
CA ILE A 69 -13.96 2.03 -3.50
C ILE A 69 -15.22 2.78 -3.88
N GLU A 70 -15.15 3.66 -4.88
CA GLU A 70 -16.25 4.55 -5.29
C GLU A 70 -16.73 5.44 -4.13
N ASP A 71 -17.96 5.27 -3.67
CA ASP A 71 -18.55 5.99 -2.53
C ASP A 71 -18.55 5.17 -1.22
N LYS A 72 -17.92 4.01 -1.21
CA LYS A 72 -17.89 3.11 -0.05
C LYS A 72 -16.54 3.14 0.64
N MET A 73 -16.54 3.40 1.94
CA MET A 73 -15.40 3.22 2.83
C MET A 73 -15.46 1.82 3.43
N ILE A 74 -14.47 1.01 3.15
CA ILE A 74 -14.33 -0.35 3.67
C ILE A 74 -13.42 -0.29 4.89
N ILE A 75 -13.89 -0.80 6.02
CA ILE A 75 -13.08 -0.92 7.24
C ILE A 75 -12.37 -2.26 7.17
N SER A 76 -11.05 -2.22 7.18
CA SER A 76 -10.19 -3.39 7.08
C SER A 76 -10.27 -4.25 8.34
N ASN A 77 -10.15 -5.57 8.19
CA ASN A 77 -9.76 -6.44 9.29
C ASN A 77 -8.27 -6.67 9.19
N ILE A 78 -7.51 -5.74 9.77
CA ILE A 78 -6.05 -5.76 9.79
C ILE A 78 -5.52 -6.83 10.75
N ILE A 79 -4.22 -7.11 10.70
CA ILE A 79 -3.60 -8.07 11.62
C ILE A 79 -3.83 -7.69 13.08
N PRO A 80 -3.94 -8.68 14.00
CA PRO A 80 -4.21 -8.42 15.43
C PRO A 80 -3.21 -7.47 16.08
N ASP A 81 -1.93 -7.52 15.69
CA ASP A 81 -0.86 -6.66 16.20
C ASP A 81 -1.12 -5.16 15.95
N ARG A 82 -2.00 -4.81 14.99
CA ARG A 82 -2.37 -3.44 14.59
C ARG A 82 -3.84 -3.09 14.86
N ALA A 83 -4.62 -3.96 15.48
CA ALA A 83 -6.07 -3.81 15.61
C ALA A 83 -6.49 -2.51 16.31
N ASP A 84 -5.71 -2.04 17.30
CA ASP A 84 -6.01 -0.80 18.04
C ASP A 84 -5.96 0.46 17.16
N GLU A 85 -5.29 0.42 16.00
CA GLU A 85 -5.27 1.55 15.07
C GLU A 85 -6.68 1.96 14.62
N GLN A 86 -7.60 1.01 14.49
CA GLN A 86 -8.97 1.28 14.04
C GLN A 86 -9.71 2.24 14.98
N GLU A 87 -9.55 2.08 16.30
CA GLU A 87 -10.21 2.96 17.28
C GLU A 87 -9.69 4.40 17.16
N ALA A 88 -8.42 4.58 16.81
CA ALA A 88 -7.85 5.90 16.58
C ALA A 88 -8.50 6.66 15.41
N TYR A 89 -9.03 5.94 14.42
CA TYR A 89 -9.73 6.50 13.26
C TYR A 89 -11.23 6.66 13.44
N ARG A 90 -11.83 6.19 14.55
CA ARG A 90 -13.28 6.19 14.77
C ARG A 90 -13.91 7.56 14.52
N HIS A 91 -13.35 8.64 15.05
CA HIS A 91 -13.87 9.99 14.87
C HIS A 91 -13.83 10.52 13.42
N ILE A 92 -13.03 9.89 12.54
CA ILE A 92 -12.98 10.17 11.10
C ILE A 92 -14.05 9.32 10.40
N ILE A 93 -14.12 8.04 10.72
CA ILE A 93 -15.12 7.11 10.18
C ILE A 93 -16.53 7.59 10.48
N ASP A 94 -16.78 8.12 11.70
CA ASP A 94 -18.08 8.64 12.12
C ASP A 94 -18.57 9.87 11.32
N LYS A 95 -17.70 10.51 10.53
CA LYS A 95 -18.08 11.57 9.60
C LYS A 95 -18.66 11.02 8.28
N VAL A 96 -18.38 9.78 7.96
CA VAL A 96 -18.90 9.11 6.76
C VAL A 96 -20.32 8.61 7.03
N SER A 97 -21.22 8.80 6.08
CA SER A 97 -22.57 8.22 6.21
C SER A 97 -22.51 6.72 6.43
N TRP A 98 -23.22 6.20 7.43
CA TRP A 98 -23.22 4.76 7.73
C TRP A 98 -23.61 3.88 6.52
N ARG A 99 -24.37 4.43 5.56
CA ARG A 99 -24.74 3.73 4.31
C ARG A 99 -23.56 3.54 3.36
N ASN A 100 -22.50 4.32 3.59
CA ASN A 100 -21.29 4.29 2.78
C ASN A 100 -20.13 3.64 3.53
N VAL A 101 -20.34 3.10 4.75
CA VAL A 101 -19.37 2.33 5.50
C VAL A 101 -19.69 0.85 5.41
N ILE A 102 -18.72 0.06 4.96
CA ILE A 102 -18.79 -1.39 4.90
C ILE A 102 -17.87 -1.95 6.00
N ASN A 103 -18.47 -2.69 6.94
CA ASN A 103 -17.74 -3.47 7.90
C ASN A 103 -17.71 -4.92 7.40
N LEU A 104 -16.52 -5.46 7.19
CA LEU A 104 -16.36 -6.84 6.75
C LEU A 104 -16.57 -7.83 7.90
N PRO A 105 -17.03 -9.07 7.63
CA PRO A 105 -17.01 -10.12 8.62
C PRO A 105 -15.60 -10.35 9.18
N GLU A 106 -15.50 -10.72 10.45
CA GLU A 106 -14.21 -10.88 11.17
C GLU A 106 -13.20 -11.81 10.45
N THR A 107 -13.70 -12.80 9.72
CA THR A 107 -12.87 -13.75 8.96
C THR A 107 -12.46 -13.26 7.57
N ALA A 108 -12.98 -12.13 7.11
CA ALA A 108 -12.62 -11.51 5.84
C ALA A 108 -11.48 -10.52 6.07
N HIS A 109 -10.25 -10.92 5.78
CA HIS A 109 -9.06 -10.11 5.95
C HIS A 109 -8.70 -9.42 4.63
N ILE A 110 -8.53 -8.10 4.67
CA ILE A 110 -8.03 -7.29 3.57
C ILE A 110 -7.46 -5.98 4.11
N GLU A 111 -6.32 -5.56 3.61
CA GLU A 111 -5.71 -4.27 3.91
C GLU A 111 -5.66 -3.40 2.64
N GLY A 112 -5.79 -2.09 2.81
CA GLY A 112 -5.93 -1.17 1.67
C GLY A 112 -4.70 -1.08 0.75
N GLY A 113 -3.51 -1.45 1.24
CA GLY A 113 -2.31 -1.58 0.40
C GLY A 113 -2.42 -2.66 -0.68
N ASP A 114 -3.31 -3.64 -0.48
CA ASP A 114 -3.61 -4.69 -1.47
C ASP A 114 -4.68 -4.28 -2.49
N VAL A 115 -5.29 -3.09 -2.37
CA VAL A 115 -6.47 -2.72 -3.18
C VAL A 115 -6.18 -1.55 -4.11
N MET A 116 -6.35 -1.76 -5.41
CA MET A 116 -6.22 -0.70 -6.42
C MET A 116 -7.45 -0.64 -7.33
N VAL A 117 -8.05 0.54 -7.39
CA VAL A 117 -9.22 0.84 -8.21
C VAL A 117 -8.76 1.56 -9.47
N TRP A 118 -9.14 1.05 -10.64
CA TRP A 118 -8.83 1.70 -11.90
C TRP A 118 -9.92 1.43 -12.95
N ASN A 119 -10.52 2.48 -13.48
CA ASN A 119 -11.61 2.36 -14.44
C ASN A 119 -12.71 1.37 -13.95
N GLY A 120 -13.04 0.35 -14.71
CA GLY A 120 -13.95 -0.72 -14.32
C GLY A 120 -13.30 -1.88 -13.55
N PHE A 121 -11.99 -1.79 -13.24
CA PHE A 121 -11.25 -2.85 -12.58
C PHE A 121 -11.08 -2.62 -11.09
N LEU A 122 -10.88 -3.70 -10.38
CA LEU A 122 -10.42 -3.73 -9.00
C LEU A 122 -9.33 -4.80 -8.91
N PHE A 123 -8.08 -4.38 -8.77
CA PHE A 123 -6.95 -5.27 -8.58
C PHE A 123 -6.75 -5.50 -7.08
N ILE A 124 -6.60 -6.77 -6.68
CA ILE A 124 -6.46 -7.14 -5.27
C ILE A 124 -5.26 -8.08 -5.12
N GLY A 125 -4.24 -7.63 -4.36
CA GLY A 125 -3.15 -8.49 -3.92
C GLY A 125 -3.64 -9.50 -2.89
N THR A 126 -3.25 -10.75 -3.00
CA THR A 126 -3.63 -11.81 -2.07
C THR A 126 -2.53 -12.84 -1.89
N SER A 127 -2.78 -13.88 -1.14
CA SER A 127 -1.93 -15.07 -1.07
C SER A 127 -2.77 -16.33 -1.00
N TYR A 128 -2.55 -17.21 -1.96
CA TYR A 128 -3.14 -18.56 -1.99
C TYR A 128 -2.22 -19.62 -1.35
N SER A 129 -1.18 -19.18 -0.64
CA SER A 129 -0.27 -20.08 0.06
C SER A 129 -1.03 -20.94 1.09
N PRO A 130 -0.77 -22.26 1.16
CA PRO A 130 -1.27 -23.11 2.24
C PRO A 130 -0.88 -22.63 3.64
N ASP A 131 0.24 -21.89 3.73
CA ASP A 131 0.77 -21.33 4.96
C ASP A 131 0.21 -19.94 5.30
N TYR A 132 -0.81 -19.45 4.57
CA TYR A 132 -1.41 -18.12 4.75
C TYR A 132 -1.51 -17.69 6.22
N ARG A 133 -2.04 -18.57 7.09
CA ARG A 133 -2.29 -18.27 8.51
C ARG A 133 -1.03 -18.09 9.35
N ASN A 134 0.11 -18.55 8.85
CA ASN A 134 1.40 -18.50 9.55
C ASN A 134 2.28 -17.34 9.06
N LEU A 135 1.87 -16.66 7.99
CA LEU A 135 2.63 -15.58 7.36
C LEU A 135 2.03 -14.23 7.74
N LYS A 136 2.78 -13.41 8.47
CA LYS A 136 2.37 -12.03 8.80
C LYS A 136 2.25 -11.13 7.57
N THR A 137 3.00 -11.42 6.52
CA THR A 137 2.93 -10.69 5.24
C THR A 137 1.70 -11.05 4.39
N ALA A 138 0.97 -12.12 4.72
CA ALA A 138 -0.26 -12.51 4.05
C ALA A 138 -1.47 -11.79 4.70
N ARG A 139 -1.85 -10.63 4.16
CA ARG A 139 -2.83 -9.70 4.76
C ARG A 139 -4.23 -9.80 4.18
N THR A 140 -4.36 -10.28 2.96
CA THR A 140 -5.63 -10.36 2.23
C THR A 140 -5.94 -11.79 1.84
N ASN A 141 -7.16 -12.26 2.17
CA ASN A 141 -7.61 -13.61 1.90
C ASN A 141 -8.71 -13.68 0.83
N GLU A 142 -8.88 -14.87 0.27
CA GLU A 142 -9.88 -15.16 -0.76
C GLU A 142 -11.31 -14.78 -0.32
N TYR A 143 -11.66 -15.01 0.94
CA TYR A 143 -13.00 -14.72 1.44
C TYR A 143 -13.33 -13.22 1.38
N ALA A 144 -12.38 -12.34 1.66
CA ALA A 144 -12.58 -10.90 1.49
C ALA A 144 -12.80 -10.53 0.02
N ILE A 145 -12.09 -11.18 -0.90
CA ILE A 145 -12.26 -10.97 -2.35
C ILE A 145 -13.67 -11.36 -2.79
N GLU A 146 -14.19 -12.50 -2.35
CA GLU A 146 -15.55 -12.94 -2.68
C GLU A 146 -16.62 -11.93 -2.16
N ILE A 147 -16.43 -11.41 -0.95
CA ILE A 147 -17.32 -10.38 -0.42
C ILE A 147 -17.26 -9.09 -1.26
N LEU A 148 -16.08 -8.66 -1.69
CA LEU A 148 -15.96 -7.48 -2.55
C LEU A 148 -16.60 -7.69 -3.93
N LYS A 149 -16.60 -8.92 -4.48
CA LYS A 149 -17.32 -9.27 -5.70
C LYS A 149 -18.85 -9.04 -5.53
N GLU A 150 -19.39 -9.34 -4.35
CA GLU A 150 -20.80 -9.11 -4.05
C GLU A 150 -21.13 -7.61 -3.91
N TYR A 151 -20.28 -6.84 -3.24
CA TYR A 151 -20.48 -5.40 -3.06
C TYR A 151 -20.28 -4.60 -4.34
N PHE A 152 -19.37 -5.04 -5.22
CA PHE A 152 -18.98 -4.33 -6.44
C PHE A 152 -19.19 -5.18 -7.71
N PRO A 153 -20.43 -5.65 -7.98
CA PRO A 153 -20.69 -6.60 -9.08
C PRO A 153 -20.45 -6.02 -10.47
N LYS A 154 -20.27 -4.70 -10.59
CA LYS A 154 -19.95 -4.02 -11.85
C LYS A 154 -18.45 -3.91 -12.10
N LYS A 155 -17.62 -4.19 -11.10
CA LYS A 155 -16.17 -4.17 -11.23
C LYS A 155 -15.66 -5.52 -11.72
N ARG A 156 -14.70 -5.49 -12.64
CA ARG A 156 -13.91 -6.66 -12.97
C ARG A 156 -12.81 -6.80 -11.90
N ILE A 157 -13.01 -7.74 -11.00
CA ILE A 157 -12.03 -8.02 -9.94
C ILE A 157 -10.98 -8.96 -10.50
N ILE A 158 -9.71 -8.58 -10.31
CA ILE A 158 -8.53 -9.36 -10.67
C ILE A 158 -7.73 -9.56 -9.38
N ASP A 159 -7.67 -10.77 -8.92
CA ASP A 159 -6.86 -11.19 -7.78
C ASP A 159 -5.47 -11.61 -8.27
N LEU A 160 -4.44 -11.13 -7.59
CA LEU A 160 -3.03 -11.28 -7.94
C LEU A 160 -2.32 -12.00 -6.79
N ASP A 161 -1.78 -13.19 -7.05
CA ASP A 161 -1.08 -13.97 -6.01
C ASP A 161 0.34 -13.43 -5.79
N LEU A 162 0.58 -12.89 -4.59
CA LEU A 162 1.83 -12.25 -4.22
C LEU A 162 2.76 -13.20 -3.47
N LYS A 163 4.04 -13.17 -3.81
CA LYS A 163 5.07 -13.89 -3.05
C LYS A 163 5.14 -13.36 -1.63
N LYS A 164 5.06 -14.24 -0.65
CA LYS A 164 5.08 -13.89 0.79
C LYS A 164 6.31 -14.48 1.47
N ASN A 165 6.99 -13.63 2.25
CA ASN A 165 8.12 -14.04 3.09
C ASN A 165 8.28 -13.02 4.22
N ASP A 166 8.24 -13.46 5.47
CA ASP A 166 8.26 -12.57 6.65
C ASP A 166 9.66 -12.06 7.01
N THR A 167 10.72 -12.64 6.44
CA THR A 167 12.10 -12.35 6.87
C THR A 167 13.04 -11.92 5.74
N LYS A 168 12.70 -12.21 4.49
CA LYS A 168 13.54 -11.93 3.33
C LYS A 168 12.90 -10.86 2.44
N PRO A 169 13.35 -9.61 2.53
CA PRO A 169 12.69 -8.47 1.88
C PRO A 169 12.74 -8.49 0.35
N TYR A 170 13.66 -9.21 -0.25
CA TYR A 170 13.73 -9.40 -1.71
C TYR A 170 12.86 -10.57 -2.22
N GLU A 171 12.37 -11.42 -1.31
CA GLU A 171 11.55 -12.59 -1.62
C GLU A 171 10.10 -12.45 -1.14
N GLY A 172 9.80 -11.40 -0.38
CA GLY A 172 8.50 -11.14 0.22
C GLY A 172 7.90 -9.80 -0.21
N ILE A 173 6.65 -9.84 -0.62
CA ILE A 173 5.83 -8.67 -0.95
C ILE A 173 4.76 -8.54 0.12
N LEU A 174 4.74 -7.43 0.84
CA LEU A 174 3.74 -7.18 1.87
C LEU A 174 2.36 -6.95 1.25
N HIS A 175 2.23 -5.93 0.43
CA HIS A 175 1.00 -5.53 -0.25
C HIS A 175 1.20 -5.37 -1.76
N LEU A 176 0.10 -5.26 -2.49
CA LEU A 176 0.13 -5.04 -3.93
C LEU A 176 0.89 -3.76 -4.30
N ASP A 177 0.74 -2.69 -3.53
CA ASP A 177 1.42 -1.40 -3.75
C ASP A 177 2.96 -1.46 -3.55
N CYS A 178 3.48 -2.57 -3.04
CA CYS A 178 4.93 -2.83 -3.00
C CYS A 178 5.49 -3.38 -4.33
N THR A 179 4.63 -3.87 -5.22
CA THR A 179 5.03 -4.53 -6.48
C THR A 179 4.32 -3.99 -7.72
N PHE A 180 3.17 -3.34 -7.53
CA PHE A 180 2.37 -2.78 -8.61
C PHE A 180 1.68 -1.50 -8.13
N ASN A 181 1.70 -0.45 -8.95
CA ASN A 181 0.97 0.78 -8.68
C ASN A 181 0.48 1.43 -9.98
N ILE A 182 -0.71 1.99 -9.94
CA ILE A 182 -1.32 2.66 -11.09
C ILE A 182 -1.01 4.15 -11.01
N VAL A 183 -0.55 4.72 -12.11
CA VAL A 183 -0.15 6.12 -12.21
C VAL A 183 -0.84 6.77 -13.40
N GLY A 184 -1.32 7.98 -13.19
CA GLY A 184 -2.04 8.69 -14.24
C GLY A 184 -3.34 7.99 -14.64
N GLU A 185 -3.69 8.09 -15.91
CA GLU A 185 -4.92 7.49 -16.45
C GLU A 185 -4.72 6.05 -16.92
N ASP A 186 -3.52 5.70 -17.41
CA ASP A 186 -3.25 4.45 -18.14
C ASP A 186 -1.83 3.90 -17.96
N LYS A 187 -1.07 4.40 -16.97
CA LYS A 187 0.30 3.98 -16.72
C LYS A 187 0.38 3.10 -15.46
N CYS A 188 1.44 2.30 -15.35
CA CYS A 188 1.72 1.58 -14.13
C CYS A 188 3.23 1.43 -13.87
N ILE A 189 3.55 1.27 -12.59
CA ILE A 189 4.86 0.84 -12.12
C ILE A 189 4.70 -0.61 -11.70
N ILE A 190 5.62 -1.48 -12.10
CA ILE A 190 5.48 -2.91 -11.87
C ILE A 190 6.82 -3.58 -11.57
N TYR A 191 6.81 -4.52 -10.63
CA TYR A 191 7.92 -5.41 -10.32
C TYR A 191 7.55 -6.85 -10.67
N LYS A 192 8.20 -7.41 -11.70
CA LYS A 192 7.89 -8.73 -12.23
C LYS A 192 7.97 -9.85 -11.19
N ASN A 193 9.02 -9.86 -10.36
CA ASN A 193 9.29 -10.96 -9.45
C ASN A 193 8.42 -10.95 -8.19
N GLY A 194 7.49 -10.01 -8.02
CA GLY A 194 6.57 -9.91 -6.89
C GLY A 194 5.42 -10.90 -6.92
N PHE A 195 5.08 -11.42 -8.11
CA PHE A 195 3.98 -12.35 -8.33
C PHE A 195 4.43 -13.80 -8.22
N VAL A 196 3.55 -14.69 -7.72
CA VAL A 196 3.80 -16.13 -7.67
C VAL A 196 3.78 -16.71 -9.08
N ASP A 197 2.76 -16.36 -9.87
CA ASP A 197 2.62 -16.76 -11.26
C ASP A 197 3.06 -15.62 -12.20
N GLU A 198 3.89 -15.94 -13.18
CA GLU A 198 4.28 -15.01 -14.25
C GLU A 198 3.06 -14.57 -15.10
N LEU A 199 2.00 -15.35 -15.13
CA LEU A 199 0.77 -15.01 -15.84
C LEU A 199 0.09 -13.76 -15.25
N ASP A 200 0.18 -13.53 -13.95
CA ASP A 200 -0.35 -12.31 -13.31
C ASP A 200 0.40 -11.07 -13.80
N TYR A 201 1.72 -11.14 -13.87
CA TYR A 201 2.53 -10.08 -14.45
C TYR A 201 2.19 -9.84 -15.91
N GLN A 202 2.09 -10.90 -16.73
CA GLN A 202 1.76 -10.77 -18.15
C GLN A 202 0.36 -10.19 -18.35
N LEU A 203 -0.62 -10.59 -17.54
CA LEU A 203 -1.98 -10.04 -17.57
C LEU A 203 -1.97 -8.52 -17.35
N LEU A 204 -1.18 -8.03 -16.39
CA LEU A 204 -1.06 -6.59 -16.15
C LEU A 204 -0.42 -5.86 -17.34
N LEU A 205 0.61 -6.44 -17.97
CA LEU A 205 1.20 -5.88 -19.20
C LEU A 205 0.18 -5.84 -20.35
N ASP A 206 -0.67 -6.85 -20.48
CA ASP A 206 -1.71 -6.90 -21.52
C ASP A 206 -2.83 -5.87 -21.28
N ILE A 207 -3.15 -5.57 -20.01
CA ILE A 207 -4.17 -4.59 -19.65
C ILE A 207 -3.67 -3.16 -19.88
N PHE A 208 -2.45 -2.84 -19.46
CA PHE A 208 -1.92 -1.48 -19.51
C PHE A 208 -1.18 -1.15 -20.83
N GLY A 209 -0.71 -2.17 -21.54
CA GLY A 209 0.25 -2.04 -22.62
C GLY A 209 1.68 -1.95 -22.09
N LYS A 210 2.59 -2.74 -22.64
CA LYS A 210 3.98 -2.82 -22.17
C LYS A 210 4.69 -1.45 -22.17
N GLU A 211 4.38 -0.60 -23.12
CA GLU A 211 4.93 0.75 -23.28
C GLU A 211 4.46 1.72 -22.16
N ASN A 212 3.38 1.39 -21.48
CA ASN A 212 2.81 2.14 -20.37
C ASN A 212 3.24 1.59 -18.99
N CYS A 213 4.12 0.60 -18.99
CA CYS A 213 4.58 -0.05 -17.76
C CYS A 213 6.04 0.32 -17.49
N PHE A 214 6.31 0.93 -16.33
CA PHE A 214 7.66 1.14 -15.84
C PHE A 214 8.06 -0.05 -14.96
N GLU A 215 8.97 -0.88 -15.46
CA GLU A 215 9.45 -2.04 -14.71
C GLU A 215 10.59 -1.63 -13.77
N VAL A 216 10.43 -1.94 -12.48
CA VAL A 216 11.46 -1.73 -11.45
C VAL A 216 12.28 -2.99 -11.26
N ASN A 217 13.56 -2.82 -10.91
CA ASN A 217 14.46 -3.92 -10.58
C ASN A 217 14.37 -4.30 -9.08
N ASP A 218 15.12 -5.34 -8.67
CA ASP A 218 15.09 -5.86 -7.29
C ASP A 218 15.47 -4.79 -6.25
N GLN A 219 16.46 -3.95 -6.54
CA GLN A 219 16.88 -2.88 -5.64
C GLN A 219 15.82 -1.78 -5.53
N GLU A 220 15.24 -1.37 -6.65
CA GLU A 220 14.17 -0.36 -6.67
C GLU A 220 12.90 -0.87 -5.99
N MET A 221 12.57 -2.16 -6.11
CA MET A 221 11.48 -2.76 -5.35
C MET A 221 11.81 -2.77 -3.84
N PHE A 222 13.01 -3.17 -3.46
CA PHE A 222 13.44 -3.12 -2.05
C PHE A 222 13.36 -1.69 -1.49
N GLU A 223 13.70 -0.68 -2.26
CA GLU A 223 13.57 0.74 -1.93
C GLU A 223 12.13 1.26 -2.05
N MET A 224 11.13 0.40 -2.39
CA MET A 224 9.71 0.75 -2.49
C MET A 224 9.36 1.74 -3.59
N ASN A 225 10.10 1.74 -4.71
CA ASN A 225 9.78 2.61 -5.84
C ASN A 225 8.32 2.48 -6.36
N PRO A 226 7.66 1.30 -6.33
CA PRO A 226 6.24 1.22 -6.71
C PRO A 226 5.31 1.98 -5.77
N ASN A 227 5.70 2.17 -4.50
CA ASN A 227 4.85 2.76 -3.46
C ASN A 227 4.89 4.30 -3.49
N ILE A 228 4.47 4.89 -4.60
CA ILE A 228 4.28 6.34 -4.75
C ILE A 228 2.80 6.69 -4.61
N PHE A 229 2.49 7.96 -4.38
CA PHE A 229 1.12 8.41 -4.12
C PHE A 229 0.63 9.36 -5.22
N SER A 230 -0.45 8.99 -5.91
CA SER A 230 -1.11 9.87 -6.90
C SER A 230 -2.09 10.80 -6.22
N ILE A 231 -1.91 12.12 -6.39
CA ILE A 231 -2.86 13.16 -5.94
C ILE A 231 -3.90 13.40 -7.03
N ALA A 232 -3.45 13.42 -8.27
CA ALA A 232 -4.26 13.63 -9.47
C ALA A 232 -3.70 12.78 -10.62
N PRO A 233 -4.39 12.65 -11.77
CA PRO A 233 -3.88 11.89 -12.91
C PRO A 233 -2.52 12.37 -13.43
N ASP A 234 -2.19 13.64 -13.22
CA ASP A 234 -0.97 14.29 -13.68
C ASP A 234 -0.01 14.73 -12.56
N VAL A 235 -0.31 14.33 -11.30
CA VAL A 235 0.50 14.72 -10.13
C VAL A 235 0.71 13.53 -9.19
N VAL A 236 1.97 13.24 -8.89
CA VAL A 236 2.37 12.22 -7.93
C VAL A 236 3.30 12.76 -6.85
N VAL A 237 3.26 12.15 -5.68
CA VAL A 237 4.27 12.31 -4.63
C VAL A 237 5.20 11.11 -4.69
N SER A 238 6.50 11.35 -4.76
CA SER A 238 7.53 10.33 -4.87
C SER A 238 8.73 10.66 -3.98
N ASP A 239 9.47 9.64 -3.56
CA ASP A 239 10.71 9.92 -2.84
C ASP A 239 11.77 10.51 -3.77
N LYS A 240 12.50 11.49 -3.26
CA LYS A 240 13.59 12.15 -3.99
C LYS A 240 14.73 11.21 -4.40
N ALA A 241 14.87 10.06 -3.72
CA ALA A 241 15.88 9.06 -4.04
C ALA A 241 15.52 8.19 -5.25
N PHE A 242 14.25 8.16 -5.68
CA PHE A 242 13.77 7.35 -6.81
C PHE A 242 14.12 7.98 -8.17
N THR A 243 15.39 8.27 -8.38
CA THR A 243 15.87 9.13 -9.48
C THR A 243 15.47 8.64 -10.87
N ARG A 244 15.59 7.34 -11.16
CA ARG A 244 15.22 6.76 -12.45
C ARG A 244 13.71 6.82 -12.68
N LEU A 245 12.92 6.47 -11.66
CA LEU A 245 11.46 6.55 -11.71
C LEU A 245 11.01 8.00 -11.88
N ASN A 246 11.52 8.93 -11.06
CA ASN A 246 11.12 10.34 -11.09
C ASN A 246 11.45 11.00 -12.44
N SER A 247 12.60 10.67 -13.05
CA SER A 247 12.93 11.15 -14.39
C SER A 247 11.95 10.60 -15.44
N HIS A 248 11.65 9.30 -15.40
CA HIS A 248 10.70 8.67 -16.33
C HIS A 248 9.28 9.28 -16.21
N LEU A 249 8.81 9.47 -14.98
CA LEU A 249 7.50 10.10 -14.72
C LEU A 249 7.41 11.49 -15.35
N ARG A 250 8.46 12.31 -15.22
CA ARG A 250 8.50 13.68 -15.78
C ARG A 250 8.73 13.71 -17.29
N ASP A 251 9.78 13.01 -17.72
CA ASP A 251 10.35 13.22 -19.06
C ASP A 251 9.60 12.41 -20.11
N GLU A 252 9.13 11.20 -19.78
CA GLU A 252 8.45 10.31 -20.70
C GLU A 252 6.92 10.37 -20.55
N TRP A 253 6.42 10.48 -19.30
CA TRP A 253 4.98 10.47 -19.04
C TRP A 253 4.37 11.86 -18.80
N GLY A 254 5.20 12.90 -18.67
CA GLY A 254 4.75 14.29 -18.49
C GLY A 254 4.03 14.54 -17.15
N ILE A 255 4.28 13.70 -16.14
CA ILE A 255 3.65 13.76 -14.83
C ILE A 255 4.44 14.72 -13.93
N THR A 256 3.75 15.58 -13.20
CA THR A 256 4.35 16.42 -12.16
C THR A 256 4.73 15.55 -10.96
N VAL A 257 6.00 15.57 -10.57
CA VAL A 257 6.52 14.79 -9.44
C VAL A 257 6.87 15.72 -8.29
N GLU A 258 6.12 15.63 -7.21
CA GLU A 258 6.41 16.26 -5.93
C GLU A 258 7.39 15.37 -5.15
N GLU A 259 8.66 15.75 -5.20
CA GLU A 259 9.75 14.98 -4.58
C GLU A 259 9.92 15.36 -3.12
N ILE A 260 9.64 14.45 -2.21
CA ILE A 260 9.81 14.61 -0.77
C ILE A 260 10.61 13.44 -0.19
N PRO A 261 11.24 13.57 0.96
CA PRO A 261 11.76 12.42 1.69
C PRO A 261 10.62 11.67 2.38
N TYR A 262 10.51 10.34 2.19
CA TYR A 262 9.59 9.50 2.95
C TYR A 262 10.07 8.04 3.09
N LEU A 263 11.35 7.76 2.82
CA LEU A 263 11.90 6.42 2.93
C LEU A 263 11.79 5.84 4.36
N SER A 264 11.84 6.67 5.40
CA SER A 264 11.63 6.23 6.78
C SER A 264 10.21 5.71 7.00
N LEU A 265 9.20 6.30 6.31
CA LEU A 265 7.80 5.88 6.45
C LEU A 265 7.54 4.50 5.85
N ILE A 266 8.30 4.10 4.83
CA ILE A 266 8.09 2.85 4.11
C ILE A 266 9.06 1.74 4.55
N HIS A 267 9.95 2.01 5.50
CA HIS A 267 10.91 1.06 6.07
C HIS A 267 10.65 0.75 7.57
N ILE A 268 9.47 1.10 8.06
CA ILE A 268 9.02 0.85 9.44
C ILE A 268 8.56 -0.59 9.62
#